data_378dbeb3fd5b5a96be3e1d71d6fcf529
#
_entry.id   378dbeb3fd5b5a96be3e1d71d6fcf529
#
_cell.length_a   1.000
_cell.length_b   1.000
_cell.length_c   1.000
_cell.angle_alpha   90.00
_cell.angle_beta   90.00
_cell.angle_gamma   90.00
#
_symmetry.space_group_name_H-M   'P 1'
#
loop_
_entity.id
_entity.type
_entity.pdbx_description
1 polymer ?
#
loop_
_entity_poly.entity_id
_entity_poly.type
_entity_poly.pdbx_seq_one_letter_code
_entity_poly.pdbx_strand_id
1 'polypeptide(L)'
;LPLDEELHKRVVGQDEGVTKVTEAIIRSKAGIKDPSKPIGSFLFLGPTGVGKTELSKALAEAMFGSEDAMIRVDMSEYMEGHSVSKMIGSPPGYVGFEEGGQLSEKVRRNPYSVVLFDEIEKAHPDVFNVLLQVLDDGRITDSQGRTVDFKNTVIVMTSNIGAKALTDAGSKLDFKADDKKAEADADKAYEQAKETVMEELRRTFRPEFLNRIDDIIVFRALNEQDIEEVARR
;
A
#
# COMPACT_ATOMS: atom_id res chain seq x y z
N LEU A 1 -9.39 20.55 6.49
CA LEU A 1 -9.99 19.98 5.28
C LEU A 1 -10.36 18.52 5.51
N PRO A 2 -11.48 18.05 4.92
CA PRO A 2 -11.79 16.62 4.91
C PRO A 2 -10.68 15.81 4.27
N LEU A 3 -10.47 14.58 4.74
CA LEU A 3 -9.37 13.72 4.28
C LEU A 3 -9.40 13.49 2.77
N ASP A 4 -10.57 13.24 2.19
CA ASP A 4 -10.71 13.01 0.76
C ASP A 4 -10.25 14.21 -0.08
N GLU A 5 -10.58 15.42 0.35
CA GLU A 5 -10.16 16.64 -0.32
C GLU A 5 -8.64 16.83 -0.27
N GLU A 6 -8.02 16.55 0.88
CA GLU A 6 -6.57 16.62 1.03
C GLU A 6 -5.86 15.62 0.12
N LEU A 7 -6.37 14.41 0.03
CA LEU A 7 -5.79 13.36 -0.82
C LEU A 7 -5.96 13.72 -2.31
N HIS A 8 -7.10 14.23 -2.71
CA HIS A 8 -7.35 14.63 -4.11
C HIS A 8 -6.47 15.80 -4.58
N LYS A 9 -5.98 16.63 -3.68
CA LYS A 9 -5.05 17.69 -4.05
C LYS A 9 -3.72 17.16 -4.58
N ARG A 10 -3.30 15.97 -4.15
CA ARG A 10 -2.00 15.40 -4.50
C ARG A 10 -2.10 14.24 -5.49
N VAL A 11 -3.22 13.55 -5.53
CA VAL A 11 -3.40 12.34 -6.34
C VAL A 11 -4.42 12.60 -7.42
N VAL A 12 -4.01 12.44 -8.67
CA VAL A 12 -4.80 12.71 -9.86
C VAL A 12 -5.29 11.41 -10.49
N GLY A 13 -6.56 11.39 -10.91
CA GLY A 13 -7.10 10.30 -11.71
C GLY A 13 -7.40 9.00 -10.94
N GLN A 14 -7.40 9.04 -9.62
CA GLN A 14 -7.60 7.86 -8.76
C GLN A 14 -8.76 8.06 -7.78
N ASP A 15 -9.85 8.61 -8.23
CA ASP A 15 -10.98 9.01 -7.37
C ASP A 15 -11.58 7.83 -6.58
N GLU A 16 -11.77 6.68 -7.23
CA GLU A 16 -12.28 5.48 -6.58
C GLU A 16 -11.35 5.02 -5.44
N GLY A 17 -10.05 4.98 -5.72
CA GLY A 17 -9.05 4.57 -4.72
C GLY A 17 -8.99 5.53 -3.54
N VAL A 18 -9.01 6.82 -3.78
CA VAL A 18 -9.01 7.85 -2.72
C VAL A 18 -10.27 7.71 -1.85
N THR A 19 -11.41 7.50 -2.46
CA THR A 19 -12.67 7.30 -1.73
C THR A 19 -12.62 6.08 -0.83
N LYS A 20 -12.14 4.94 -1.33
CA LYS A 20 -12.02 3.70 -0.55
C LYS A 20 -11.09 3.84 0.64
N VAL A 21 -9.93 4.47 0.45
CA VAL A 21 -8.97 4.73 1.53
C VAL A 21 -9.60 5.63 2.59
N THR A 22 -10.23 6.72 2.17
CA THR A 22 -10.89 7.67 3.08
C THR A 22 -11.98 6.99 3.92
N GLU A 23 -12.83 6.20 3.30
CA GLU A 23 -13.91 5.48 3.99
C GLU A 23 -13.37 4.51 5.04
N ALA A 24 -12.32 3.76 4.72
CA ALA A 24 -11.72 2.81 5.65
C ALA A 24 -11.12 3.52 6.88
N ILE A 25 -10.45 4.65 6.67
CA ILE A 25 -9.87 5.42 7.76
C ILE A 25 -10.95 6.04 8.64
N ILE A 26 -12.03 6.56 8.05
CA ILE A 26 -13.17 7.10 8.80
C ILE A 26 -13.80 6.02 9.67
N ARG A 27 -14.00 4.80 9.14
CA ARG A 27 -14.53 3.67 9.91
C ARG A 27 -13.65 3.33 11.10
N SER A 28 -12.33 3.34 10.91
CA SER A 28 -11.38 3.08 11.98
C SER A 28 -11.48 4.12 13.10
N LYS A 29 -11.54 5.41 12.75
CA LYS A 29 -11.66 6.51 13.71
C LYS A 29 -13.00 6.50 14.44
N ALA A 30 -14.04 5.96 13.83
CA ALA A 30 -15.36 5.83 14.46
C ALA A 30 -15.44 4.66 15.46
N GLY A 31 -14.36 3.90 15.64
CA GLY A 31 -14.31 2.79 16.58
C GLY A 31 -15.00 1.51 16.10
N ILE A 32 -15.31 1.44 14.82
CA ILE A 32 -15.93 0.24 14.20
C ILE A 32 -14.92 -0.88 14.05
N LYS A 33 -13.65 -0.54 13.93
CA LYS A 33 -12.54 -1.48 13.77
C LYS A 33 -11.88 -1.80 15.12
N ASP A 34 -11.29 -2.99 15.23
CA ASP A 34 -10.49 -3.40 16.40
C ASP A 34 -9.35 -2.40 16.64
N PRO A 35 -9.30 -1.73 17.81
CA PRO A 35 -8.30 -0.70 18.09
C PRO A 35 -6.88 -1.24 18.26
N SER A 36 -6.70 -2.56 18.41
CA SER A 36 -5.37 -3.17 18.51
C SER A 36 -4.70 -3.35 17.15
N LYS A 37 -5.46 -3.29 16.06
CA LYS A 37 -4.96 -3.42 14.70
C LYS A 37 -4.55 -2.07 14.12
N PRO A 38 -3.76 -2.03 13.03
CA PRO A 38 -3.44 -0.78 12.35
C PRO A 38 -4.70 0.04 11.99
N ILE A 39 -4.56 1.34 11.88
CA ILE A 39 -5.66 2.26 11.52
C ILE A 39 -6.28 1.84 10.19
N GLY A 40 -5.45 1.44 9.24
CA GLY A 40 -5.90 0.94 7.95
C GLY A 40 -4.83 0.04 7.34
N SER A 41 -5.25 -0.86 6.46
CA SER A 41 -4.36 -1.72 5.70
C SER A 41 -4.85 -1.80 4.25
N PHE A 42 -3.98 -1.46 3.32
CA PHE A 42 -4.33 -1.32 1.91
C PHE A 42 -3.32 -2.01 1.02
N LEU A 43 -3.80 -2.66 -0.03
CA LEU A 43 -2.95 -3.18 -1.10
C LEU A 43 -3.19 -2.33 -2.36
N PHE A 44 -2.15 -1.69 -2.83
CA PHE A 44 -2.17 -0.83 -4.02
C PHE A 44 -1.63 -1.61 -5.22
N LEU A 45 -2.45 -1.75 -6.25
CA LEU A 45 -2.11 -2.45 -7.50
C LEU A 45 -2.12 -1.47 -8.65
N GLY A 46 -1.20 -1.63 -9.57
CA GLY A 46 -1.15 -0.80 -10.77
C GLY A 46 0.26 -0.63 -11.32
N PRO A 47 0.37 -0.06 -12.51
CA PRO A 47 1.67 0.19 -13.12
C PRO A 47 2.47 1.24 -12.33
N THR A 48 3.77 1.31 -12.61
CA THR A 48 4.65 2.33 -12.03
C THR A 48 4.23 3.73 -12.50
N GLY A 49 4.32 4.71 -11.61
CA GLY A 49 4.08 6.12 -11.96
C GLY A 49 2.63 6.57 -11.97
N VAL A 50 1.70 5.77 -11.44
CA VAL A 50 0.27 6.13 -11.42
C VAL A 50 -0.20 6.78 -10.11
N GLY A 51 0.70 6.99 -9.14
CA GLY A 51 0.36 7.69 -7.92
C GLY A 51 0.34 6.87 -6.64
N LYS A 52 0.78 5.61 -6.65
CA LYS A 52 0.80 4.76 -5.45
C LYS A 52 1.65 5.36 -4.32
N THR A 53 2.86 5.80 -4.63
CA THR A 53 3.74 6.44 -3.65
C THR A 53 3.19 7.81 -3.25
N GLU A 54 2.67 8.58 -4.19
CA GLU A 54 2.09 9.90 -3.89
C GLU A 54 0.88 9.80 -2.95
N LEU A 55 0.03 8.80 -3.12
CA LEU A 55 -1.08 8.59 -2.19
C LEU A 55 -0.57 8.24 -0.79
N SER A 56 0.48 7.43 -0.69
CA SER A 56 1.10 7.09 0.60
C SER A 56 1.68 8.33 1.29
N LYS A 57 2.36 9.20 0.55
CA LYS A 57 2.89 10.46 1.08
C LYS A 57 1.77 11.42 1.50
N ALA A 58 0.72 11.49 0.69
CA ALA A 58 -0.44 12.32 0.99
C ALA A 58 -1.15 11.86 2.26
N LEU A 59 -1.26 10.54 2.47
CA LEU A 59 -1.79 9.97 3.70
C LEU A 59 -0.93 10.34 4.91
N ALA A 60 0.40 10.24 4.78
CA ALA A 60 1.32 10.60 5.87
C ALA A 60 1.16 12.06 6.26
N GLU A 61 1.08 12.96 5.29
CA GLU A 61 0.88 14.38 5.55
C GLU A 61 -0.48 14.67 6.17
N ALA A 62 -1.55 14.11 5.62
CA ALA A 62 -2.91 14.36 6.10
C ALA A 62 -3.17 13.80 7.50
N MET A 63 -2.62 12.63 7.80
CA MET A 63 -2.89 11.94 9.07
C MET A 63 -1.88 12.28 10.16
N PHE A 64 -0.63 12.51 9.81
CA PHE A 64 0.46 12.64 10.78
C PHE A 64 1.23 13.96 10.66
N GLY A 65 0.78 14.86 9.78
CA GLY A 65 1.30 16.23 9.69
C GLY A 65 2.54 16.42 8.83
N SER A 66 3.12 15.36 8.28
CA SER A 66 4.31 15.44 7.42
C SER A 66 4.35 14.27 6.45
N GLU A 67 4.73 14.50 5.21
CA GLU A 67 4.98 13.43 4.26
C GLU A 67 6.19 12.56 4.66
N ASP A 68 7.04 13.05 5.56
CA ASP A 68 8.16 12.31 6.11
C ASP A 68 7.74 11.32 7.21
N ALA A 69 6.50 11.38 7.67
CA ALA A 69 5.94 10.39 8.60
C ALA A 69 5.60 9.09 7.83
N MET A 70 6.58 8.59 7.11
CA MET A 70 6.46 7.39 6.28
C MET A 70 7.71 6.53 6.44
N ILE A 71 7.49 5.23 6.66
CA ILE A 71 8.55 4.22 6.71
C ILE A 71 8.40 3.38 5.45
N ARG A 72 9.42 3.34 4.61
CA ARG A 72 9.41 2.57 3.38
C ARG A 72 10.28 1.32 3.52
N VAL A 73 9.69 0.18 3.20
CA VAL A 73 10.36 -1.13 3.23
C VAL A 73 10.19 -1.76 1.86
N ASP A 74 11.28 -1.87 1.10
CA ASP A 74 11.28 -2.48 -0.23
C ASP A 74 11.50 -3.99 -0.10
N MET A 75 10.48 -4.78 -0.44
CA MET A 75 10.53 -6.24 -0.32
C MET A 75 11.51 -6.89 -1.28
N SER A 76 11.99 -6.20 -2.31
CA SER A 76 13.08 -6.71 -3.14
C SER A 76 14.38 -6.91 -2.37
N GLU A 77 14.54 -6.23 -1.23
CA GLU A 77 15.68 -6.40 -0.32
C GLU A 77 15.46 -7.50 0.71
N TYR A 78 14.31 -8.15 0.71
CA TYR A 78 13.88 -9.16 1.69
C TYR A 78 13.44 -10.47 1.01
N MET A 79 14.16 -10.86 -0.04
CA MET A 79 13.84 -12.03 -0.85
C MET A 79 14.39 -13.34 -0.28
N GLU A 80 15.30 -13.27 0.66
CA GLU A 80 15.98 -14.42 1.25
C GLU A 80 15.53 -14.68 2.70
N GLY A 81 15.63 -15.95 3.15
CA GLY A 81 15.17 -16.34 4.48
C GLY A 81 15.84 -15.61 5.64
N HIS A 82 17.14 -15.30 5.50
CA HIS A 82 17.86 -14.54 6.54
C HIS A 82 17.43 -13.06 6.62
N SER A 83 16.65 -12.59 5.67
CA SER A 83 16.15 -11.21 5.65
C SER A 83 15.20 -10.89 6.81
N VAL A 84 14.62 -11.91 7.46
CA VAL A 84 13.83 -11.70 8.69
C VAL A 84 14.69 -11.00 9.76
N SER A 85 15.94 -11.41 9.92
CA SER A 85 16.88 -10.77 10.87
C SER A 85 17.13 -9.30 10.52
N LYS A 86 17.16 -8.95 9.25
CA LYS A 86 17.31 -7.58 8.80
C LYS A 86 16.07 -6.75 9.17
N MET A 87 14.91 -7.36 9.15
CA MET A 87 13.63 -6.69 9.39
C MET A 87 13.34 -6.47 10.88
N ILE A 88 13.50 -7.52 11.71
CA ILE A 88 13.13 -7.50 13.13
C ILE A 88 14.31 -7.60 14.08
N GLY A 89 15.53 -7.73 13.56
CA GLY A 89 16.77 -7.83 14.33
C GLY A 89 17.34 -9.22 14.34
N SER A 90 18.66 -9.30 14.59
CA SER A 90 19.38 -10.56 14.72
C SER A 90 19.23 -11.12 16.15
N PRO A 91 19.28 -12.46 16.31
CA PRO A 91 19.27 -13.06 17.64
C PRO A 91 20.49 -12.66 18.49
N PRO A 92 20.42 -12.77 19.83
CA PRO A 92 21.56 -12.51 20.71
C PRO A 92 22.79 -13.31 20.28
N GLY A 93 23.94 -12.67 20.26
CA GLY A 93 25.21 -13.28 19.86
C GLY A 93 25.50 -13.23 18.35
N TYR A 94 24.58 -12.76 17.53
CA TYR A 94 24.78 -12.60 16.10
C TYR A 94 25.03 -11.15 15.73
N VAL A 95 25.71 -10.94 14.61
CA VAL A 95 25.98 -9.59 14.08
C VAL A 95 24.67 -8.84 13.84
N GLY A 96 24.60 -7.58 14.28
CA GLY A 96 23.43 -6.73 14.10
C GLY A 96 22.43 -6.80 15.26
N PHE A 97 22.66 -7.63 16.28
CA PHE A 97 21.73 -7.72 17.41
C PHE A 97 21.53 -6.37 18.12
N GLU A 98 22.61 -5.65 18.37
CA GLU A 98 22.53 -4.35 19.07
C GLU A 98 21.87 -3.25 18.24
N GLU A 99 22.00 -3.32 16.92
CA GLU A 99 21.43 -2.33 16.00
C GLU A 99 19.91 -2.48 15.86
N GLY A 100 19.39 -3.69 16.10
CA GLY A 100 17.98 -4.01 15.94
C GLY A 100 17.58 -4.18 14.46
N GLY A 101 16.30 -4.41 14.21
CA GLY A 101 15.75 -4.59 12.88
C GLY A 101 15.38 -3.27 12.21
N GLN A 102 15.49 -3.22 10.89
CA GLN A 102 15.18 -2.02 10.13
C GLN A 102 13.70 -1.61 10.27
N LEU A 103 12.78 -2.54 10.23
CA LEU A 103 11.36 -2.25 10.42
C LEU A 103 11.05 -1.99 11.89
N SER A 104 11.45 -2.90 12.78
CA SER A 104 11.11 -2.83 14.19
C SER A 104 11.61 -1.55 14.86
N GLU A 105 12.86 -1.14 14.59
CA GLU A 105 13.40 0.09 15.16
C GLU A 105 12.74 1.35 14.62
N LYS A 106 12.47 1.40 13.32
CA LYS A 106 11.82 2.57 12.71
C LYS A 106 10.41 2.79 13.23
N VAL A 107 9.63 1.71 13.36
CA VAL A 107 8.25 1.80 13.89
C VAL A 107 8.27 2.12 15.38
N ARG A 108 9.16 1.51 16.14
CA ARG A 108 9.29 1.81 17.56
C ARG A 108 9.58 3.27 17.82
N ARG A 109 10.42 3.90 17.00
CA ARG A 109 10.77 5.32 17.10
C ARG A 109 9.73 6.24 16.50
N ASN A 110 8.96 5.76 15.53
CA ASN A 110 7.97 6.53 14.79
C ASN A 110 6.64 5.77 14.74
N PRO A 111 5.93 5.64 15.89
CA PRO A 111 4.72 4.82 15.94
C PRO A 111 3.52 5.41 15.20
N TYR A 112 3.57 6.70 14.89
CA TYR A 112 2.53 7.40 14.13
C TYR A 112 3.03 7.64 12.71
N SER A 113 2.90 6.64 11.86
CA SER A 113 3.46 6.69 10.51
C SER A 113 2.65 5.86 9.52
N VAL A 114 2.85 6.14 8.24
CA VAL A 114 2.45 5.26 7.15
C VAL A 114 3.62 4.30 6.92
N VAL A 115 3.37 3.00 6.99
CA VAL A 115 4.37 1.98 6.70
C VAL A 115 4.08 1.41 5.32
N LEU A 116 4.98 1.68 4.38
CA LEU A 116 4.85 1.28 2.98
C LEU A 116 5.75 0.08 2.69
N PHE A 117 5.12 -1.06 2.37
CA PHE A 117 5.81 -2.27 1.93
C PHE A 117 5.71 -2.37 0.42
N ASP A 118 6.79 -2.05 -0.28
CA ASP A 118 6.82 -2.11 -1.74
C ASP A 118 7.09 -3.52 -2.25
N GLU A 119 6.41 -3.88 -3.33
CA GLU A 119 6.65 -5.13 -4.08
C GLU A 119 6.53 -6.38 -3.21
N ILE A 120 5.39 -6.52 -2.54
CA ILE A 120 5.17 -7.61 -1.58
C ILE A 120 5.24 -9.01 -2.16
N GLU A 121 5.01 -9.17 -3.48
CA GLU A 121 5.14 -10.47 -4.16
C GLU A 121 6.58 -10.99 -4.16
N LYS A 122 7.56 -10.14 -3.91
CA LYS A 122 8.98 -10.52 -3.86
C LYS A 122 9.44 -11.00 -2.48
N ALA A 123 8.65 -10.76 -1.42
CA ALA A 123 9.04 -11.13 -0.07
C ALA A 123 9.22 -12.64 0.09
N HIS A 124 10.30 -13.03 0.79
CA HIS A 124 10.47 -14.42 1.20
C HIS A 124 9.29 -14.83 2.10
N PRO A 125 8.81 -16.09 2.04
CA PRO A 125 7.68 -16.54 2.87
C PRO A 125 7.81 -16.22 4.36
N ASP A 126 9.01 -16.33 4.92
CA ASP A 126 9.25 -16.01 6.34
C ASP A 126 9.08 -14.52 6.63
N VAL A 127 9.51 -13.67 5.72
CA VAL A 127 9.30 -12.22 5.79
C VAL A 127 7.81 -11.89 5.64
N PHE A 128 7.15 -12.58 4.72
CA PHE A 128 5.71 -12.43 4.51
C PHE A 128 4.90 -12.77 5.76
N ASN A 129 5.35 -13.76 6.54
CA ASN A 129 4.71 -14.13 7.81
C ASN A 129 4.78 -12.99 8.85
N VAL A 130 5.83 -12.20 8.84
CA VAL A 130 5.93 -11.00 9.70
C VAL A 130 4.85 -9.99 9.31
N LEU A 131 4.66 -9.79 8.00
CA LEU A 131 3.60 -8.91 7.48
C LEU A 131 2.21 -9.40 7.90
N LEU A 132 1.96 -10.70 7.80
CA LEU A 132 0.70 -11.30 8.26
C LEU A 132 0.46 -11.04 9.74
N GLN A 133 1.49 -11.14 10.57
CA GLN A 133 1.39 -10.88 12.01
C GLN A 133 1.02 -9.42 12.29
N VAL A 134 1.61 -8.48 11.56
CA VAL A 134 1.27 -7.06 11.67
C VAL A 134 -0.23 -6.84 11.36
N LEU A 135 -0.73 -7.46 10.31
CA LEU A 135 -2.13 -7.32 9.91
C LEU A 135 -3.10 -8.00 10.89
N ASP A 136 -2.69 -9.11 11.47
CA ASP A 136 -3.54 -9.93 12.35
C ASP A 136 -3.56 -9.43 13.78
N ASP A 137 -2.38 -9.19 14.35
CA ASP A 137 -2.21 -8.86 15.76
C ASP A 137 -1.95 -7.39 16.01
N GLY A 138 -1.61 -6.62 14.98
CA GLY A 138 -1.24 -5.21 15.10
C GLY A 138 0.09 -5.00 15.83
N ARG A 139 0.86 -6.05 16.03
CA ARG A 139 2.14 -5.99 16.74
C ARG A 139 3.02 -7.16 16.38
N ILE A 140 4.32 -6.95 16.54
CA ILE A 140 5.34 -7.99 16.38
C ILE A 140 6.27 -7.94 17.59
N THR A 141 6.98 -9.04 17.84
CA THR A 141 8.04 -9.08 18.84
C THR A 141 9.37 -9.05 18.09
N ASP A 142 10.25 -8.12 18.44
CA ASP A 142 11.57 -8.04 17.85
C ASP A 142 12.53 -9.08 18.46
N SER A 143 13.75 -9.14 17.93
CA SER A 143 14.75 -10.10 18.40
C SER A 143 15.24 -9.85 19.83
N GLN A 144 15.00 -8.65 20.38
CA GLN A 144 15.34 -8.30 21.75
C GLN A 144 14.18 -8.56 22.72
N GLY A 145 13.09 -9.17 22.24
CA GLY A 145 11.92 -9.48 23.04
C GLY A 145 10.97 -8.31 23.27
N ARG A 146 11.19 -7.18 22.59
CA ARG A 146 10.33 -6.01 22.73
C ARG A 146 9.14 -6.11 21.80
N THR A 147 7.98 -5.68 22.27
CA THR A 147 6.78 -5.58 21.44
C THR A 147 6.82 -4.28 20.66
N VAL A 148 6.63 -4.38 19.34
CA VAL A 148 6.52 -3.23 18.44
C VAL A 148 5.06 -3.13 17.99
N ASP A 149 4.41 -2.01 18.30
CA ASP A 149 2.99 -1.81 18.09
C ASP A 149 2.73 -1.01 16.81
N PHE A 150 1.81 -1.51 15.99
CA PHE A 150 1.40 -0.90 14.72
C PHE A 150 -0.01 -0.28 14.78
N LYS A 151 -0.62 -0.23 15.96
CA LYS A 151 -2.02 0.25 16.09
C LYS A 151 -2.24 1.70 15.64
N ASN A 152 -1.18 2.52 15.66
CA ASN A 152 -1.25 3.93 15.25
C ASN A 152 -0.68 4.14 13.84
N THR A 153 -0.44 3.08 13.10
CA THR A 153 0.08 3.16 11.73
C THR A 153 -1.00 2.90 10.69
N VAL A 154 -0.76 3.38 9.48
CA VAL A 154 -1.49 2.97 8.28
C VAL A 154 -0.55 2.08 7.48
N ILE A 155 -0.98 0.88 7.16
CA ILE A 155 -0.19 -0.07 6.37
C ILE A 155 -0.58 0.06 4.91
N VAL A 156 0.40 0.33 4.06
CA VAL A 156 0.24 0.33 2.61
C VAL A 156 1.18 -0.69 2.02
N MET A 157 0.66 -1.55 1.17
CA MET A 157 1.42 -2.56 0.45
C MET A 157 1.26 -2.31 -1.04
N THR A 158 2.31 -2.49 -1.82
CA THR A 158 2.22 -2.39 -3.27
C THR A 158 2.59 -3.70 -3.94
N SER A 159 2.05 -3.94 -5.13
CA SER A 159 2.38 -5.08 -5.97
C SER A 159 2.31 -4.68 -7.43
N ASN A 160 3.17 -5.28 -8.25
CA ASN A 160 3.17 -5.12 -9.70
C ASN A 160 2.25 -6.14 -10.40
N ILE A 161 1.55 -6.97 -9.63
CA ILE A 161 0.59 -7.93 -10.19
C ILE A 161 -0.45 -7.19 -11.02
N GLY A 162 -0.65 -7.66 -12.25
CA GLY A 162 -1.63 -7.08 -13.16
C GLY A 162 -1.22 -5.76 -13.81
N ALA A 163 -0.01 -5.26 -13.57
CA ALA A 163 0.46 -3.99 -14.12
C ALA A 163 0.33 -3.95 -15.66
N LYS A 164 0.64 -5.04 -16.34
CA LYS A 164 0.53 -5.13 -17.79
C LYS A 164 -0.92 -4.98 -18.28
N ALA A 165 -1.85 -5.70 -17.64
CA ALA A 165 -3.27 -5.63 -18.01
C ALA A 165 -3.82 -4.22 -17.82
N LEU A 166 -3.44 -3.55 -16.74
CA LEU A 166 -3.87 -2.17 -16.46
C LEU A 166 -3.23 -1.17 -17.44
N THR A 167 -1.97 -1.35 -17.78
CA THR A 167 -1.28 -0.51 -18.77
C THR A 167 -1.92 -0.68 -20.15
N ASP A 168 -2.18 -1.91 -20.59
CA ASP A 168 -2.81 -2.19 -21.88
C ASP A 168 -4.22 -1.59 -21.95
N ALA A 169 -4.99 -1.65 -20.88
CA ALA A 169 -6.30 -1.01 -20.80
C ALA A 169 -6.18 0.52 -20.91
N GLY A 170 -5.16 1.11 -20.27
CA GLY A 170 -4.88 2.54 -20.33
C GLY A 170 -4.48 3.00 -21.74
N SER A 171 -3.69 2.22 -22.47
CA SER A 171 -3.26 2.58 -23.82
C SER A 171 -4.40 2.57 -24.85
N LYS A 172 -5.48 1.83 -24.58
CA LYS A 172 -6.70 1.86 -25.41
C LYS A 172 -7.51 3.15 -25.21
N LEU A 173 -7.20 3.92 -24.18
CA LEU A 173 -7.88 5.17 -23.85
C LEU A 173 -7.42 6.36 -24.69
N ASP A 174 -6.22 6.29 -25.29
CA ASP A 174 -5.57 7.44 -25.91
C ASP A 174 -6.18 7.82 -27.27
N PHE A 175 -7.11 7.04 -27.79
CA PHE A 175 -7.51 7.21 -29.18
C PHE A 175 -8.62 8.23 -29.44
N LYS A 176 -9.44 8.64 -28.47
CA LYS A 176 -10.51 9.64 -28.72
C LYS A 176 -11.10 10.19 -27.42
N ALA A 177 -10.41 11.12 -26.78
CA ALA A 177 -10.85 11.71 -25.52
C ALA A 177 -12.17 12.50 -25.59
N ASP A 178 -12.65 12.83 -26.78
CA ASP A 178 -13.84 13.69 -26.97
C ASP A 178 -15.13 12.90 -27.22
N ASP A 179 -15.11 11.58 -27.24
CA ASP A 179 -16.27 10.77 -27.58
C ASP A 179 -16.77 10.05 -26.31
N LYS A 180 -18.04 10.25 -25.97
CA LYS A 180 -18.69 9.54 -24.85
C LYS A 180 -18.66 8.02 -25.02
N LYS A 181 -18.66 7.53 -26.25
CA LYS A 181 -18.51 6.11 -26.54
C LYS A 181 -17.09 5.63 -26.22
N ALA A 182 -16.09 6.44 -26.50
CA ALA A 182 -14.70 6.12 -26.17
C ALA A 182 -14.49 6.07 -24.67
N GLU A 183 -15.10 6.98 -23.89
CA GLU A 183 -15.07 6.94 -22.44
C GLU A 183 -15.75 5.69 -21.87
N ALA A 184 -16.90 5.32 -22.41
CA ALA A 184 -17.62 4.11 -22.00
C ALA A 184 -16.84 2.84 -22.33
N ASP A 185 -16.21 2.78 -23.51
CA ASP A 185 -15.36 1.65 -23.90
C ASP A 185 -14.10 1.58 -23.05
N ALA A 186 -13.58 2.73 -22.65
CA ALA A 186 -12.43 2.88 -21.77
C ALA A 186 -12.72 2.36 -20.37
N ASP A 187 -13.86 2.74 -19.79
CA ASP A 187 -14.30 2.28 -18.49
C ASP A 187 -14.55 0.77 -18.49
N LYS A 188 -15.10 0.25 -19.58
CA LYS A 188 -15.32 -1.18 -19.75
C LYS A 188 -14.00 -1.96 -19.84
N ALA A 189 -13.03 -1.43 -20.59
CA ALA A 189 -11.69 -2.03 -20.67
C ALA A 189 -10.98 -2.03 -19.32
N TYR A 190 -11.12 -0.96 -18.55
CA TYR A 190 -10.58 -0.87 -17.20
C TYR A 190 -11.24 -1.90 -16.25
N GLU A 191 -12.56 -2.02 -16.29
CA GLU A 191 -13.27 -3.00 -15.46
C GLU A 191 -12.86 -4.44 -15.80
N GLN A 192 -12.65 -4.75 -17.07
CA GLN A 192 -12.16 -6.07 -17.49
C GLN A 192 -10.71 -6.30 -17.03
N ALA A 193 -9.85 -5.29 -17.13
CA ALA A 193 -8.48 -5.37 -16.64
C ALA A 193 -8.45 -5.58 -15.12
N LYS A 194 -9.32 -4.91 -14.40
CA LYS A 194 -9.47 -5.04 -12.95
C LYS A 194 -9.85 -6.46 -12.55
N GLU A 195 -10.78 -7.09 -13.26
CA GLU A 195 -11.15 -8.48 -13.03
C GLU A 195 -9.97 -9.43 -13.25
N THR A 196 -9.21 -9.23 -14.33
CA THR A 196 -8.00 -10.00 -14.63
C THR A 196 -6.96 -9.88 -13.51
N VAL A 197 -6.74 -8.66 -13.03
CA VAL A 197 -5.84 -8.38 -11.91
C VAL A 197 -6.29 -9.09 -10.65
N MET A 198 -7.58 -9.04 -10.34
CA MET A 198 -8.12 -9.67 -9.14
C MET A 198 -8.00 -11.21 -9.19
N GLU A 199 -8.16 -11.82 -10.36
CA GLU A 199 -7.94 -13.26 -10.55
C GLU A 199 -6.48 -13.62 -10.32
N GLU A 200 -5.56 -12.86 -10.89
CA GLU A 200 -4.12 -13.07 -10.72
C GLU A 200 -3.70 -12.92 -9.25
N LEU A 201 -4.28 -11.94 -8.57
CA LEU A 201 -4.04 -11.69 -7.15
C LEU A 201 -4.44 -12.90 -6.29
N ARG A 202 -5.62 -13.49 -6.56
CA ARG A 202 -6.10 -14.67 -5.85
C ARG A 202 -5.24 -15.91 -6.09
N ARG A 203 -4.60 -16.00 -7.25
CA ARG A 203 -3.67 -17.10 -7.56
C ARG A 203 -2.31 -16.92 -6.88
N THR A 204 -1.90 -15.67 -6.65
CA THR A 204 -0.59 -15.34 -6.09
C THR A 204 -0.57 -15.33 -4.56
N PHE A 205 -1.63 -14.78 -3.96
CA PHE A 205 -1.71 -14.62 -2.51
C PHE A 205 -2.80 -15.50 -1.90
N ARG A 206 -2.52 -16.00 -0.70
CA ARG A 206 -3.48 -16.82 0.04
C ARG A 206 -4.72 -16.01 0.45
N PRO A 207 -5.91 -16.65 0.47
CA PRO A 207 -7.13 -15.97 0.92
C PRO A 207 -7.01 -15.37 2.32
N GLU A 208 -6.29 -16.02 3.25
CA GLU A 208 -6.10 -15.50 4.61
C GLU A 208 -5.41 -14.16 4.62
N PHE A 209 -4.44 -13.93 3.74
CA PHE A 209 -3.78 -12.63 3.60
C PHE A 209 -4.75 -11.59 3.04
N LEU A 210 -5.39 -11.90 1.92
CA LEU A 210 -6.29 -10.97 1.25
C LEU A 210 -7.47 -10.57 2.14
N ASN A 211 -7.96 -11.48 2.97
CA ASN A 211 -9.08 -11.22 3.88
C ASN A 211 -8.71 -10.31 5.06
N ARG A 212 -7.43 -10.18 5.37
CA ARG A 212 -6.96 -9.30 6.45
C ARG A 212 -6.74 -7.86 6.00
N ILE A 213 -6.72 -7.62 4.70
CA ILE A 213 -6.54 -6.29 4.12
C ILE A 213 -7.89 -5.58 4.14
N ASP A 214 -7.92 -4.33 4.61
CA ASP A 214 -9.15 -3.54 4.66
C ASP A 214 -9.70 -3.29 3.27
N ASP A 215 -8.83 -2.93 2.32
CA ASP A 215 -9.25 -2.72 0.94
C ASP A 215 -8.10 -2.91 -0.05
N ILE A 216 -8.46 -3.36 -1.25
CA ILE A 216 -7.55 -3.51 -2.37
C ILE A 216 -7.88 -2.39 -3.36
N ILE A 217 -6.89 -1.55 -3.64
CA ILE A 217 -7.06 -0.37 -4.47
C ILE A 217 -6.35 -0.61 -5.81
N VAL A 218 -7.12 -0.64 -6.88
CA VAL A 218 -6.59 -0.77 -8.24
C VAL A 218 -6.41 0.62 -8.84
N PHE A 219 -5.17 0.98 -9.14
CA PHE A 219 -4.83 2.26 -9.73
C PHE A 219 -4.98 2.18 -11.24
N ARG A 220 -5.67 3.16 -11.79
CA ARG A 220 -5.84 3.29 -13.24
C ARG A 220 -4.57 3.86 -13.86
N ALA A 221 -4.26 3.43 -15.10
CA ALA A 221 -3.27 4.13 -15.90
C ALA A 221 -3.76 5.57 -16.14
N LEU A 222 -2.84 6.54 -16.06
CA LEU A 222 -3.19 7.95 -16.26
C LEU A 222 -3.48 8.21 -17.74
N ASN A 223 -4.55 8.98 -18.04
CA ASN A 223 -4.83 9.47 -19.37
C ASN A 223 -4.05 10.75 -19.65
N GLU A 224 -4.11 11.27 -20.85
CA GLU A 224 -3.37 12.48 -21.25
C GLU A 224 -3.73 13.70 -20.38
N GLN A 225 -5.00 13.87 -20.07
CA GLN A 225 -5.48 14.96 -19.23
C GLN A 225 -4.94 14.85 -17.80
N ASP A 226 -4.89 13.65 -17.23
CA ASP A 226 -4.34 13.39 -15.91
C ASP A 226 -2.84 13.69 -15.87
N ILE A 227 -2.10 13.34 -16.92
CA ILE A 227 -0.67 13.62 -17.04
C ILE A 227 -0.42 15.14 -17.07
N GLU A 228 -1.22 15.89 -17.80
CA GLU A 228 -1.15 17.36 -17.83
C GLU A 228 -1.38 17.95 -16.43
N GLU A 229 -2.37 17.45 -15.70
CA GLU A 229 -2.68 17.92 -14.35
C GLU A 229 -1.56 17.61 -13.36
N VAL A 230 -0.94 16.45 -13.45
CA VAL A 230 0.23 16.08 -12.63
C VAL A 230 1.39 17.06 -12.89
N ALA A 231 1.63 17.44 -14.15
CA ALA A 231 2.69 18.36 -14.51
C ALA A 231 2.47 19.79 -13.97
N ARG A 232 1.22 20.16 -13.69
CA ARG A 232 0.87 21.47 -13.11
C ARG A 232 1.02 21.52 -11.59
N ARG A 233 1.14 20.37 -10.94
CA ARG A 233 1.30 20.24 -9.49
C ARG A 233 2.78 20.04 -9.17
#